data_6cb28270403ca5cc0c15d7a3270d03f7
#
_entry.id   6cb28270403ca5cc0c15d7a3270d03f7
#
_cell.length_a   1.000
_cell.length_b   1.000
_cell.length_c   1.000
_cell.angle_alpha   90.00
_cell.angle_beta   90.00
_cell.angle_gamma   90.00
#
_symmetry.space_group_name_H-M   'P 1'
#
loop_
_entity.id
_entity.type
_entity.pdbx_description
1 polymer ?
#
loop_
_entity_poly.entity_id
_entity_poly.type
_entity_poly.pdbx_seq_one_letter_code
_entity_poly.pdbx_strand_id
1 'polypeptide(L)'
;DWSSDVCSSDLVYYIYNPQTQTYDRIYPTVRQRALSILRRLFYGMGLGAGCFIVLLLIFGSPSEKELRIENSRLLAQYNVLSRRLDDAMGVLQDIQQRDDNLYRVILQADPVSPAIRQAGYGGTNRYEELMDLANAKLVVNTTQKLDVLSKRLYIQSKSFDDVIDMCKNHDEMLKCIPAIQPISNKDLRQTASGYGTRIDPIYGTTKFHAGMDFSAHPGTDVYATGNGTVVKVGWETGYGNTIEIDHGFGYLTRYAHLQGFNTKVGKKVVRGEIIGKVGSTGKSTGPHLHYEVHVKGQVVNPVNYYFMDLSAEDYEKMIQLAANHGKVFD
;
A
#
# COMPACT_ATOMS: atom_id res chain seq x y z
N ASP A 1 -35.55 -48.05 -70.00
CA ASP A 1 -35.94 -46.77 -69.45
C ASP A 1 -36.33 -46.98 -67.97
N TRP A 2 -35.37 -46.68 -67.15
CA TRP A 2 -35.59 -46.66 -65.69
C TRP A 2 -35.97 -45.26 -65.32
N SER A 3 -37.27 -45.00 -65.26
CA SER A 3 -37.76 -43.76 -64.58
C SER A 3 -37.72 -43.96 -63.08
N SER A 4 -36.96 -43.16 -62.38
CA SER A 4 -36.85 -43.08 -60.96
C SER A 4 -38.20 -42.68 -60.30
N ASP A 5 -38.95 -43.68 -59.86
CA ASP A 5 -40.05 -43.41 -58.93
C ASP A 5 -39.50 -42.98 -57.57
N VAL A 6 -39.46 -41.69 -57.41
CA VAL A 6 -39.26 -41.09 -56.11
C VAL A 6 -40.49 -41.48 -55.27
N CYS A 7 -40.29 -42.35 -54.27
CA CYS A 7 -41.29 -42.65 -53.25
C CYS A 7 -41.71 -41.39 -52.53
N SER A 8 -42.71 -40.68 -53.04
CA SER A 8 -43.41 -39.69 -52.26
C SER A 8 -44.36 -40.42 -51.32
N SER A 9 -44.12 -40.35 -50.01
CA SER A 9 -44.98 -40.91 -48.97
C SER A 9 -46.28 -40.09 -48.80
N ASP A 10 -46.93 -39.80 -49.90
CA ASP A 10 -48.23 -39.16 -49.88
C ASP A 10 -49.27 -40.20 -49.48
N LEU A 11 -49.77 -40.13 -48.26
CA LEU A 11 -50.93 -40.94 -47.87
C LEU A 11 -52.09 -40.69 -48.83
N VAL A 12 -52.42 -41.70 -49.55
CA VAL A 12 -53.54 -41.65 -50.49
C VAL A 12 -54.81 -42.02 -49.78
N TYR A 13 -55.74 -41.07 -49.71
CA TYR A 13 -56.99 -41.27 -49.02
C TYR A 13 -58.03 -41.75 -50.08
N TYR A 14 -58.81 -42.78 -49.70
CA TYR A 14 -59.92 -43.33 -50.50
C TYR A 14 -61.21 -43.16 -49.69
N ILE A 15 -62.33 -42.79 -50.36
CA ILE A 15 -63.66 -42.83 -49.86
C ILE A 15 -64.44 -43.94 -50.49
N TYR A 16 -65.18 -44.72 -49.73
CA TYR A 16 -66.03 -45.77 -50.31
C TYR A 16 -67.28 -45.09 -50.87
N ASN A 17 -67.56 -45.38 -52.22
CA ASN A 17 -68.75 -44.92 -52.91
C ASN A 17 -69.76 -46.07 -52.90
N PRO A 18 -70.85 -45.94 -52.12
CA PRO A 18 -71.88 -47.05 -52.05
C PRO A 18 -72.64 -47.26 -53.26
N GLN A 19 -72.72 -46.33 -54.23
CA GLN A 19 -73.44 -46.49 -55.52
C GLN A 19 -72.64 -47.29 -56.56
N THR A 20 -71.32 -47.13 -56.61
CA THR A 20 -70.45 -47.80 -57.51
C THR A 20 -69.75 -49.03 -56.90
N GLN A 21 -69.91 -49.22 -55.58
CA GLN A 21 -69.20 -50.26 -54.77
C GLN A 21 -67.71 -50.25 -54.94
N THR A 22 -67.12 -49.08 -55.28
CA THR A 22 -65.64 -48.88 -55.46
C THR A 22 -65.10 -47.84 -54.52
N TYR A 23 -63.80 -47.85 -54.28
CA TYR A 23 -63.09 -46.82 -53.53
C TYR A 23 -62.60 -45.75 -54.50
N ASP A 24 -63.10 -44.51 -54.31
CA ASP A 24 -62.69 -43.35 -55.10
C ASP A 24 -61.53 -42.66 -54.44
N ARG A 25 -60.50 -42.33 -55.14
CA ARG A 25 -59.29 -41.64 -54.64
C ARG A 25 -59.60 -40.17 -54.46
N ILE A 26 -59.37 -39.68 -53.19
CA ILE A 26 -59.55 -38.26 -52.88
C ILE A 26 -58.22 -37.55 -53.11
N TYR A 27 -58.28 -36.58 -53.98
CA TYR A 27 -57.19 -35.67 -54.18
C TYR A 27 -57.34 -34.44 -53.23
N PRO A 28 -56.41 -34.18 -52.31
CA PRO A 28 -56.54 -33.03 -51.48
C PRO A 28 -56.52 -31.75 -52.28
N THR A 29 -57.45 -30.88 -52.03
CA THR A 29 -57.54 -29.56 -52.69
C THR A 29 -56.31 -28.70 -52.41
N VAL A 30 -55.95 -27.79 -53.35
CA VAL A 30 -54.80 -26.89 -53.21
C VAL A 30 -54.83 -26.17 -51.83
N ARG A 31 -56.00 -25.79 -51.37
CA ARG A 31 -56.19 -25.18 -50.05
C ARG A 31 -55.77 -26.11 -48.87
N GLN A 32 -56.15 -27.39 -48.96
CA GLN A 32 -55.77 -28.41 -47.95
C GLN A 32 -54.29 -28.71 -47.97
N ARG A 33 -53.61 -28.77 -49.11
CA ARG A 33 -52.16 -28.89 -49.20
C ARG A 33 -51.45 -27.68 -48.66
N ALA A 34 -51.88 -26.46 -48.98
CA ALA A 34 -51.34 -25.24 -48.45
C ALA A 34 -51.47 -25.17 -46.93
N LEU A 35 -52.67 -25.55 -46.41
CA LEU A 35 -52.88 -25.55 -44.94
C LEU A 35 -52.02 -26.59 -44.23
N SER A 36 -51.80 -27.77 -44.82
CA SER A 36 -50.92 -28.79 -44.22
C SER A 36 -49.48 -28.36 -44.18
N ILE A 37 -49.00 -27.71 -45.27
CA ILE A 37 -47.65 -27.13 -45.31
C ILE A 37 -47.50 -26.02 -44.25
N LEU A 38 -48.48 -25.11 -44.22
CA LEU A 38 -48.48 -24.01 -43.24
C LEU A 38 -48.46 -24.54 -41.79
N ARG A 39 -49.25 -25.58 -41.51
CA ARG A 39 -49.28 -26.22 -40.17
C ARG A 39 -47.94 -26.86 -39.83
N ARG A 40 -47.28 -27.58 -40.79
CA ARG A 40 -45.96 -28.16 -40.57
C ARG A 40 -44.89 -27.08 -40.31
N LEU A 41 -44.92 -25.97 -41.07
CA LEU A 41 -44.05 -24.82 -40.84
C LEU A 41 -44.28 -24.20 -39.44
N PHE A 42 -45.54 -24.10 -39.02
CA PHE A 42 -45.89 -23.55 -37.71
C PHE A 42 -45.39 -24.44 -36.57
N TYR A 43 -45.55 -25.77 -36.69
CA TYR A 43 -45.00 -26.71 -35.72
C TYR A 43 -43.46 -26.70 -35.73
N GLY A 44 -42.83 -26.65 -36.90
CA GLY A 44 -41.36 -26.56 -37.02
C GLY A 44 -40.82 -25.27 -36.39
N MET A 45 -41.49 -24.15 -36.62
CA MET A 45 -41.13 -22.86 -36.05
C MET A 45 -41.33 -22.83 -34.53
N GLY A 46 -42.42 -23.42 -34.02
CA GLY A 46 -42.67 -23.55 -32.58
C GLY A 46 -41.62 -24.43 -31.87
N LEU A 47 -41.28 -25.57 -32.53
CA LEU A 47 -40.27 -26.47 -31.98
C LEU A 47 -38.85 -25.85 -32.01
N GLY A 48 -38.53 -25.11 -33.08
CA GLY A 48 -37.28 -24.35 -33.22
C GLY A 48 -37.17 -23.23 -32.17
N ALA A 49 -38.22 -22.49 -31.97
CA ALA A 49 -38.29 -21.46 -30.95
C ALA A 49 -38.16 -22.05 -29.54
N GLY A 50 -38.83 -23.17 -29.27
CA GLY A 50 -38.69 -23.91 -28.01
C GLY A 50 -37.26 -24.39 -27.75
N CYS A 51 -36.62 -25.01 -28.72
CA CYS A 51 -35.21 -25.41 -28.65
C CYS A 51 -34.29 -24.20 -28.42
N PHE A 52 -34.52 -23.11 -29.12
CA PHE A 52 -33.73 -21.88 -28.97
C PHE A 52 -33.87 -21.28 -27.55
N ILE A 53 -35.09 -21.25 -27.01
CA ILE A 53 -35.32 -20.80 -25.63
C ILE A 53 -34.61 -21.72 -24.65
N VAL A 54 -34.69 -23.04 -24.83
CA VAL A 54 -33.98 -23.98 -23.93
C VAL A 54 -32.48 -23.79 -24.01
N LEU A 55 -31.92 -23.58 -25.20
CA LEU A 55 -30.49 -23.28 -25.38
C LEU A 55 -30.10 -21.96 -24.71
N LEU A 56 -30.93 -20.92 -24.82
CA LEU A 56 -30.68 -19.65 -24.09
C LEU A 56 -30.73 -19.82 -22.58
N LEU A 57 -31.64 -20.66 -22.07
CA LEU A 57 -31.72 -20.92 -20.62
C LEU A 57 -30.55 -21.74 -20.11
N ILE A 58 -30.02 -22.69 -20.86
CA ILE A 58 -28.88 -23.55 -20.47
C ILE A 58 -27.55 -22.83 -20.64
N PHE A 59 -27.35 -22.15 -21.75
CA PHE A 59 -26.05 -21.55 -22.11
C PHE A 59 -25.95 -20.06 -21.80
N GLY A 60 -27.06 -19.40 -21.41
CA GLY A 60 -27.16 -17.95 -21.27
C GLY A 60 -27.03 -17.21 -22.60
N SER A 61 -27.38 -15.96 -22.65
CA SER A 61 -27.17 -15.17 -23.88
C SER A 61 -25.67 -14.80 -24.00
N PRO A 62 -25.15 -14.65 -25.23
CA PRO A 62 -23.80 -14.18 -25.47
C PRO A 62 -23.50 -12.84 -24.73
N SER A 63 -24.47 -11.93 -24.72
CA SER A 63 -24.41 -10.64 -24.02
C SER A 63 -24.30 -10.80 -22.49
N GLU A 64 -24.97 -11.81 -21.91
CA GLU A 64 -24.87 -12.09 -20.48
C GLU A 64 -23.48 -12.58 -20.08
N LYS A 65 -22.86 -13.42 -20.91
CA LYS A 65 -21.48 -13.88 -20.67
C LYS A 65 -20.49 -12.73 -20.77
N GLU A 66 -20.65 -11.87 -21.76
CA GLU A 66 -19.82 -10.69 -21.94
C GLU A 66 -19.94 -9.75 -20.74
N LEU A 67 -21.15 -9.44 -20.29
CA LEU A 67 -21.42 -8.65 -19.09
C LEU A 67 -20.84 -9.28 -17.81
N ARG A 68 -20.89 -10.59 -17.67
CA ARG A 68 -20.28 -11.30 -16.52
C ARG A 68 -18.76 -11.18 -16.55
N ILE A 69 -18.12 -11.33 -17.71
CA ILE A 69 -16.68 -11.16 -17.86
C ILE A 69 -16.28 -9.72 -17.56
N GLU A 70 -17.00 -8.73 -18.10
CA GLU A 70 -16.74 -7.33 -17.84
C GLU A 70 -16.92 -6.98 -16.35
N ASN A 71 -17.97 -7.46 -15.71
CA ASN A 71 -18.21 -7.27 -14.29
C ASN A 71 -17.08 -7.89 -13.43
N SER A 72 -16.64 -9.10 -13.77
CA SER A 72 -15.51 -9.74 -13.07
C SER A 72 -14.21 -8.95 -13.23
N ARG A 73 -13.97 -8.36 -14.41
CA ARG A 73 -12.81 -7.50 -14.69
C ARG A 73 -12.89 -6.20 -13.89
N LEU A 74 -14.05 -5.57 -13.86
CA LEU A 74 -14.28 -4.37 -13.04
C LEU A 74 -14.06 -4.64 -11.55
N LEU A 75 -14.57 -5.76 -11.04
CA LEU A 75 -14.35 -6.19 -9.65
C LEU A 75 -12.86 -6.37 -9.34
N ALA A 76 -12.11 -6.99 -10.25
CA ALA A 76 -10.67 -7.13 -10.08
C ALA A 76 -9.96 -5.77 -10.05
N GLN A 77 -10.36 -4.82 -10.92
CA GLN A 77 -9.83 -3.46 -10.93
C GLN A 77 -10.15 -2.70 -9.63
N TYR A 78 -11.38 -2.81 -9.12
CA TYR A 78 -11.75 -2.22 -7.83
C TYR A 78 -10.95 -2.79 -6.65
N ASN A 79 -10.68 -4.10 -6.65
CA ASN A 79 -9.86 -4.73 -5.63
C ASN A 79 -8.40 -4.22 -5.66
N VAL A 80 -7.84 -4.04 -6.86
CA VAL A 80 -6.51 -3.43 -7.02
C VAL A 80 -6.51 -2.00 -6.54
N LEU A 81 -7.53 -1.20 -6.91
CA LEU A 81 -7.67 0.19 -6.47
C LEU A 81 -7.80 0.29 -4.95
N SER A 82 -8.61 -0.57 -4.33
CA SER A 82 -8.76 -0.61 -2.87
C SER A 82 -7.43 -0.89 -2.16
N ARG A 83 -6.62 -1.83 -2.67
CA ARG A 83 -5.28 -2.10 -2.11
C ARG A 83 -4.36 -0.88 -2.25
N ARG A 84 -4.32 -0.26 -3.42
CA ARG A 84 -3.52 0.97 -3.63
C ARG A 84 -3.94 2.11 -2.70
N LEU A 85 -5.24 2.22 -2.38
CA LEU A 85 -5.72 3.18 -1.39
C LEU A 85 -5.25 2.83 0.02
N ASP A 86 -5.23 1.54 0.38
CA ASP A 86 -4.70 1.10 1.68
C ASP A 86 -3.19 1.39 1.80
N ASP A 87 -2.42 1.14 0.73
CA ASP A 87 -1.00 1.49 0.67
C ASP A 87 -0.80 3.01 0.81
N ALA A 88 -1.58 3.82 0.09
CA ALA A 88 -1.52 5.27 0.20
C ALA A 88 -1.91 5.79 1.59
N MET A 89 -2.87 5.14 2.26
CA MET A 89 -3.22 5.45 3.65
C MET A 89 -2.10 5.11 4.61
N GLY A 90 -1.36 4.01 4.38
CA GLY A 90 -0.16 3.65 5.14
C GLY A 90 0.92 4.72 5.03
N VAL A 91 1.27 5.10 3.80
CA VAL A 91 2.25 6.19 3.55
C VAL A 91 1.81 7.50 4.21
N LEU A 92 0.53 7.84 4.12
CA LEU A 92 0.02 9.05 4.78
C LEU A 92 0.13 8.96 6.31
N GLN A 93 -0.08 7.79 6.89
CA GLN A 93 0.09 7.57 8.32
C GLN A 93 1.54 7.79 8.75
N ASP A 94 2.51 7.31 7.97
CA ASP A 94 3.93 7.54 8.23
C ASP A 94 4.27 9.03 8.14
N ILE A 95 3.73 9.74 7.15
CA ILE A 95 3.86 11.19 7.04
C ILE A 95 3.29 11.91 8.26
N GLN A 96 2.12 11.47 8.76
CA GLN A 96 1.50 12.02 9.96
C GLN A 96 2.33 11.76 11.22
N GLN A 97 2.93 10.58 11.35
CA GLN A 97 3.83 10.27 12.45
C GLN A 97 5.09 11.14 12.42
N ARG A 98 5.64 11.41 11.24
CA ARG A 98 6.79 12.34 11.08
C ARG A 98 6.38 13.77 11.46
N ASP A 99 5.22 14.20 11.06
CA ASP A 99 4.69 15.52 11.40
C ASP A 99 4.59 15.68 12.93
N ASP A 100 3.95 14.74 13.60
CA ASP A 100 3.72 14.80 15.04
C ASP A 100 5.01 14.56 15.87
N ASN A 101 5.84 13.60 15.49
CA ASN A 101 6.99 13.17 16.28
C ASN A 101 8.29 13.88 15.90
N LEU A 102 8.33 14.54 14.76
CA LEU A 102 9.50 15.24 14.27
C LEU A 102 9.26 16.74 14.16
N TYR A 103 8.49 17.19 13.15
CA TYR A 103 8.39 18.61 12.83
C TYR A 103 7.81 19.40 13.99
N ARG A 104 6.74 18.92 14.61
CA ARG A 104 6.09 19.62 15.73
C ARG A 104 6.89 19.55 17.02
N VAL A 105 7.55 18.44 17.30
CA VAL A 105 8.44 18.33 18.47
C VAL A 105 9.64 19.27 18.33
N ILE A 106 10.23 19.34 17.14
CA ILE A 106 11.33 20.26 16.82
C ILE A 106 10.91 21.71 17.09
N LEU A 107 9.76 22.07 16.56
CA LEU A 107 9.23 23.43 16.63
C LEU A 107 8.55 23.72 17.99
N GLN A 108 8.64 22.80 18.95
CA GLN A 108 8.00 22.87 20.25
C GLN A 108 6.48 23.14 20.16
N ALA A 109 5.86 22.64 19.07
CA ALA A 109 4.44 22.76 18.81
C ALA A 109 3.71 21.47 19.21
N ASP A 110 2.46 21.62 19.62
CA ASP A 110 1.62 20.48 19.93
C ASP A 110 1.29 19.66 18.66
N PRO A 111 1.20 18.32 18.76
CA PRO A 111 0.79 17.48 17.66
C PRO A 111 -0.64 17.80 17.21
N VAL A 112 -0.96 17.57 15.94
CA VAL A 112 -2.33 17.75 15.45
C VAL A 112 -3.26 16.80 16.19
N SER A 113 -4.28 17.35 16.85
CA SER A 113 -5.23 16.56 17.65
C SER A 113 -5.75 15.32 16.87
N PRO A 114 -5.71 14.13 17.48
CA PRO A 114 -6.28 12.92 16.88
C PRO A 114 -7.73 13.09 16.44
N ALA A 115 -8.51 13.90 17.18
CA ALA A 115 -9.89 14.20 16.82
C ALA A 115 -10.00 14.93 15.46
N ILE A 116 -9.06 15.84 15.16
CA ILE A 116 -8.99 16.53 13.86
C ILE A 116 -8.58 15.53 12.76
N ARG A 117 -7.56 14.71 13.01
CA ARG A 117 -7.06 13.72 12.04
C ARG A 117 -8.10 12.64 11.71
N GLN A 118 -8.90 12.24 12.71
CA GLN A 118 -9.91 11.19 12.58
C GLN A 118 -11.31 11.72 12.28
N ALA A 119 -11.52 13.03 12.31
CA ALA A 119 -12.82 13.62 12.05
C ALA A 119 -13.36 13.14 10.69
N GLY A 120 -14.39 12.30 10.73
CA GLY A 120 -15.08 11.80 9.55
C GLY A 120 -15.85 12.90 8.81
N TYR A 121 -16.35 12.60 7.64
CA TYR A 121 -17.41 13.38 7.03
C TYR A 121 -18.69 13.09 7.80
N GLY A 122 -19.07 13.97 8.75
CA GLY A 122 -20.37 13.89 9.39
C GLY A 122 -21.47 14.34 8.42
N GLY A 123 -22.62 13.72 8.47
CA GLY A 123 -23.79 14.09 7.67
C GLY A 123 -24.38 12.95 6.86
N THR A 124 -25.61 13.15 6.42
CA THR A 124 -26.54 12.28 5.71
C THR A 124 -25.95 11.46 4.55
N ASN A 125 -26.58 10.36 4.28
CA ASN A 125 -26.58 9.40 3.16
C ASN A 125 -25.84 9.80 1.86
N ARG A 126 -24.58 10.17 1.98
CA ARG A 126 -23.75 10.62 0.85
C ARG A 126 -23.55 9.52 -0.22
N TYR A 127 -23.77 8.27 0.18
CA TYR A 127 -23.52 7.10 -0.67
C TYR A 127 -24.82 6.39 -1.06
N GLU A 128 -25.99 7.03 -0.86
CA GLU A 128 -27.30 6.43 -1.12
C GLU A 128 -27.46 6.03 -2.59
N GLU A 129 -27.05 6.90 -3.51
CA GLU A 129 -27.06 6.62 -4.96
C GLU A 129 -26.15 5.44 -5.36
N LEU A 130 -25.15 5.12 -4.55
CA LEU A 130 -24.25 4.01 -4.81
C LEU A 130 -24.78 2.68 -4.27
N MET A 131 -25.80 2.71 -3.40
CA MET A 131 -26.36 1.51 -2.78
C MET A 131 -27.17 0.65 -3.76
N ASP A 132 -27.68 1.24 -4.84
CA ASP A 132 -28.48 0.57 -5.87
C ASP A 132 -27.60 -0.11 -6.93
N LEU A 133 -26.27 0.06 -6.87
CA LEU A 133 -25.36 -0.52 -7.84
C LEU A 133 -25.08 -2.01 -7.56
N ALA A 134 -24.91 -2.77 -8.61
CA ALA A 134 -24.29 -4.10 -8.50
C ALA A 134 -22.92 -3.94 -7.83
N ASN A 135 -22.67 -4.71 -6.74
CA ASN A 135 -21.46 -4.59 -5.91
C ASN A 135 -21.36 -3.28 -5.07
N ALA A 136 -22.50 -2.68 -4.72
CA ALA A 136 -22.61 -1.45 -3.93
C ALA A 136 -21.64 -1.41 -2.73
N LYS A 137 -21.54 -2.51 -1.97
CA LYS A 137 -20.65 -2.60 -0.80
C LYS A 137 -19.18 -2.32 -1.13
N LEU A 138 -18.67 -2.83 -2.25
CA LEU A 138 -17.28 -2.61 -2.67
C LEU A 138 -17.06 -1.17 -3.13
N VAL A 139 -17.99 -0.65 -3.94
CA VAL A 139 -17.94 0.72 -4.46
C VAL A 139 -18.02 1.73 -3.31
N VAL A 140 -18.99 1.58 -2.41
CA VAL A 140 -19.16 2.44 -1.23
C VAL A 140 -17.90 2.41 -0.35
N ASN A 141 -17.37 1.22 -0.05
CA ASN A 141 -16.16 1.10 0.78
C ASN A 141 -14.95 1.80 0.13
N THR A 142 -14.76 1.63 -1.18
CA THR A 142 -13.64 2.26 -1.90
C THR A 142 -13.80 3.78 -1.95
N THR A 143 -15.02 4.28 -2.15
CA THR A 143 -15.32 5.71 -2.14
C THR A 143 -15.11 6.31 -0.76
N GLN A 144 -15.56 5.63 0.31
CA GLN A 144 -15.33 6.05 1.69
C GLN A 144 -13.83 6.15 2.02
N LYS A 145 -13.03 5.15 1.62
CA LYS A 145 -11.58 5.18 1.79
C LYS A 145 -10.95 6.38 1.07
N LEU A 146 -11.39 6.66 -0.16
CA LEU A 146 -10.90 7.80 -0.94
C LEU A 146 -11.24 9.13 -0.26
N ASP A 147 -12.46 9.28 0.24
CA ASP A 147 -12.90 10.48 0.96
C ASP A 147 -12.08 10.69 2.24
N VAL A 148 -11.87 9.62 3.01
CA VAL A 148 -11.02 9.67 4.22
C VAL A 148 -9.59 10.05 3.87
N LEU A 149 -9.01 9.43 2.83
CA LEU A 149 -7.66 9.74 2.36
C LEU A 149 -7.55 11.21 1.94
N SER A 150 -8.49 11.69 1.12
CA SER A 150 -8.52 13.08 0.64
C SER A 150 -8.58 14.09 1.78
N LYS A 151 -9.41 13.82 2.79
CA LYS A 151 -9.52 14.67 3.98
C LYS A 151 -8.23 14.66 4.80
N ARG A 152 -7.67 13.48 5.05
CA ARG A 152 -6.42 13.35 5.81
C ARG A 152 -5.26 14.05 5.10
N LEU A 153 -5.18 13.96 3.76
CA LEU A 153 -4.21 14.68 2.94
C LEU A 153 -4.38 16.20 3.07
N TYR A 154 -5.61 16.69 3.04
CA TYR A 154 -5.87 18.13 3.24
C TYR A 154 -5.43 18.60 4.61
N ILE A 155 -5.74 17.84 5.68
CA ILE A 155 -5.31 18.16 7.04
C ILE A 155 -3.78 18.16 7.12
N GLN A 156 -3.13 17.16 6.50
CA GLN A 156 -1.68 17.08 6.49
C GLN A 156 -1.04 18.23 5.71
N SER A 157 -1.62 18.63 4.59
CA SER A 157 -1.17 19.82 3.84
C SER A 157 -1.23 21.09 4.69
N LYS A 158 -2.33 21.27 5.42
CA LYS A 158 -2.47 22.41 6.33
C LYS A 158 -1.49 22.37 7.51
N SER A 159 -1.24 21.17 8.06
CA SER A 159 -0.22 20.98 9.06
C SER A 159 1.17 21.39 8.56
N PHE A 160 1.50 21.08 7.31
CA PHE A 160 2.77 21.50 6.71
C PHE A 160 2.85 23.01 6.45
N ASP A 161 1.74 23.67 6.10
CA ASP A 161 1.71 25.15 6.03
C ASP A 161 2.08 25.75 7.39
N ASP A 162 1.49 25.23 8.48
CA ASP A 162 1.82 25.68 9.84
C ASP A 162 3.30 25.44 10.17
N VAL A 163 3.84 24.26 9.82
CA VAL A 163 5.26 23.92 10.01
C VAL A 163 6.17 24.88 9.25
N ILE A 164 5.85 25.20 7.99
CA ILE A 164 6.64 26.14 7.19
C ILE A 164 6.65 27.53 7.83
N ASP A 165 5.52 28.01 8.34
CA ASP A 165 5.44 29.31 8.98
C ASP A 165 6.22 29.36 10.30
N MET A 166 6.19 28.27 11.07
CA MET A 166 7.04 28.11 12.25
C MET A 166 8.53 28.07 11.88
N CYS A 167 8.89 27.37 10.80
CA CYS A 167 10.27 27.26 10.32
C CYS A 167 10.86 28.60 9.89
N LYS A 168 10.08 29.48 9.26
CA LYS A 168 10.56 30.83 8.87
C LYS A 168 11.09 31.64 10.05
N ASN A 169 10.59 31.35 11.25
CA ASN A 169 10.98 32.06 12.46
C ASN A 169 12.11 31.37 13.24
N HIS A 170 12.61 30.19 12.76
CA HIS A 170 13.50 29.34 13.55
C HIS A 170 14.70 28.80 12.76
N ASP A 171 15.31 29.61 11.91
CA ASP A 171 16.45 29.24 11.05
C ASP A 171 17.61 28.56 11.83
N GLU A 172 17.91 29.05 13.02
CA GLU A 172 18.98 28.47 13.84
C GLU A 172 18.59 27.07 14.36
N MET A 173 17.33 26.86 14.69
CA MET A 173 16.84 25.57 15.15
C MET A 173 16.94 24.50 14.04
N LEU A 174 16.62 24.85 12.79
CA LEU A 174 16.72 23.93 11.66
C LEU A 174 18.15 23.40 11.42
N LYS A 175 19.18 24.21 11.72
CA LYS A 175 20.57 23.81 11.62
C LYS A 175 20.96 22.81 12.70
N CYS A 176 20.30 22.86 13.85
CA CYS A 176 20.60 22.06 15.03
C CYS A 176 19.94 20.68 15.03
N ILE A 177 18.89 20.48 14.22
CA ILE A 177 18.21 19.20 14.10
C ILE A 177 19.15 18.13 13.55
N PRO A 178 19.15 16.89 14.09
CA PRO A 178 19.92 15.78 13.54
C PRO A 178 19.29 15.24 12.25
N ALA A 179 19.39 15.96 11.14
CA ALA A 179 18.59 15.79 9.93
C ALA A 179 19.24 14.91 8.83
N ILE A 180 20.46 14.42 9.07
CA ILE A 180 21.20 13.57 8.14
C ILE A 180 21.56 12.24 8.80
N GLN A 181 21.89 11.23 7.98
CA GLN A 181 22.43 9.98 8.50
C GLN A 181 23.84 10.20 9.07
N PRO A 182 24.19 9.45 10.15
CA PRO A 182 25.48 9.62 10.82
C PRO A 182 26.69 9.06 10.03
N ILE A 183 26.42 8.28 8.96
CA ILE A 183 27.43 7.77 8.02
C ILE A 183 26.90 7.92 6.59
N SER A 184 27.80 7.85 5.60
CA SER A 184 27.40 7.83 4.19
C SER A 184 26.72 6.50 3.86
N ASN A 185 25.40 6.53 3.63
CA ASN A 185 24.57 5.35 3.38
C ASN A 185 23.57 5.59 2.23
N LYS A 186 24.08 6.13 1.12
CA LYS A 186 23.24 6.52 -0.04
C LYS A 186 22.41 5.36 -0.62
N ASP A 187 22.97 4.16 -0.59
CA ASP A 187 22.34 2.95 -1.13
C ASP A 187 21.53 2.18 -0.07
N LEU A 188 21.41 2.68 1.15
CA LEU A 188 20.80 2.05 2.33
C LEU A 188 21.38 0.67 2.73
N ARG A 189 22.47 0.25 2.10
CA ARG A 189 23.10 -1.06 2.32
C ARG A 189 23.75 -1.20 3.70
N GLN A 190 24.00 -0.09 4.36
CA GLN A 190 24.63 -0.05 5.69
C GLN A 190 23.59 -0.08 6.82
N THR A 191 22.31 0.02 6.52
CA THR A 191 21.22 -0.15 7.49
C THR A 191 21.20 -1.59 7.98
N ALA A 192 21.41 -1.80 9.28
CA ALA A 192 21.53 -3.14 9.85
C ALA A 192 20.36 -3.48 10.79
N SER A 193 20.07 -2.65 11.80
CA SER A 193 19.03 -2.91 12.77
C SER A 193 18.36 -1.61 13.21
N GLY A 194 17.04 -1.62 13.30
CA GLY A 194 16.24 -0.48 13.66
C GLY A 194 16.01 -0.32 15.17
N TYR A 195 15.38 0.79 15.51
CA TYR A 195 14.90 1.13 16.84
C TYR A 195 13.72 0.24 17.25
N GLY A 196 13.68 -0.16 18.52
CA GLY A 196 12.55 -0.88 19.09
C GLY A 196 12.92 -2.20 19.74
N THR A 197 11.92 -2.98 20.08
CA THR A 197 12.10 -4.27 20.78
C THR A 197 12.57 -5.35 19.80
N ARG A 198 13.69 -5.98 20.15
CA ARG A 198 14.31 -7.07 19.37
C ARG A 198 14.92 -8.15 20.26
N ILE A 199 15.38 -9.24 19.66
CA ILE A 199 16.13 -10.27 20.37
C ILE A 199 17.61 -9.86 20.43
N ASP A 200 18.16 -9.77 21.65
CA ASP A 200 19.60 -9.51 21.89
C ASP A 200 20.44 -10.67 21.29
N PRO A 201 21.39 -10.39 20.40
CA PRO A 201 22.16 -11.43 19.72
C PRO A 201 23.13 -12.17 20.62
N ILE A 202 23.46 -11.60 21.78
CA ILE A 202 24.43 -12.15 22.73
C ILE A 202 23.72 -13.01 23.78
N TYR A 203 22.61 -12.54 24.32
CA TYR A 203 21.89 -13.20 25.41
C TYR A 203 20.63 -13.94 24.99
N GLY A 204 20.13 -13.75 23.76
CA GLY A 204 18.91 -14.38 23.26
C GLY A 204 17.61 -13.90 23.95
N THR A 205 17.69 -12.83 24.74
CA THR A 205 16.55 -12.26 25.45
C THR A 205 15.95 -11.07 24.70
N THR A 206 14.68 -10.80 24.94
CA THR A 206 14.03 -9.61 24.39
C THR A 206 14.64 -8.34 25.03
N LYS A 207 15.13 -7.44 24.20
CA LYS A 207 15.76 -6.19 24.62
C LYS A 207 15.23 -5.03 23.77
N PHE A 208 15.09 -3.88 24.38
CA PHE A 208 14.78 -2.65 23.69
C PHE A 208 16.07 -2.03 23.12
N HIS A 209 16.08 -1.78 21.80
CA HIS A 209 17.15 -1.11 21.10
C HIS A 209 16.85 0.38 21.02
N ALA A 210 17.65 1.17 21.71
CA ALA A 210 17.43 2.62 21.87
C ALA A 210 17.83 3.46 20.66
N GLY A 211 18.42 2.83 19.63
CA GLY A 211 18.96 3.53 18.49
C GLY A 211 18.79 2.77 17.18
N MET A 212 19.67 3.08 16.26
CA MET A 212 19.78 2.42 14.96
C MET A 212 21.23 2.03 14.71
N ASP A 213 21.41 0.80 14.21
CA ASP A 213 22.74 0.28 13.89
C ASP A 213 23.00 0.40 12.38
N PHE A 214 24.20 0.87 12.08
CA PHE A 214 24.73 0.96 10.72
C PHE A 214 25.95 0.06 10.57
N SER A 215 25.85 -0.98 9.75
CA SER A 215 26.98 -1.87 9.42
C SER A 215 27.95 -1.12 8.51
N ALA A 216 29.18 -0.92 8.97
CA ALA A 216 30.20 -0.24 8.18
C ALA A 216 31.59 -0.78 8.52
N HIS A 217 32.56 -0.64 7.61
CA HIS A 217 33.93 -1.03 7.87
C HIS A 217 34.56 -0.18 8.98
N PRO A 218 35.42 -0.78 9.82
CA PRO A 218 36.22 0.00 10.78
C PRO A 218 36.96 1.13 10.08
N GLY A 219 36.95 2.33 10.71
CA GLY A 219 37.56 3.52 10.13
C GLY A 219 36.67 4.35 9.19
N THR A 220 35.46 3.89 8.88
CA THR A 220 34.45 4.69 8.14
C THR A 220 34.16 6.00 8.90
N ASP A 221 34.04 7.09 8.17
CA ASP A 221 33.75 8.40 8.76
C ASP A 221 32.36 8.45 9.40
N VAL A 222 32.30 9.04 10.59
CA VAL A 222 31.08 9.33 11.32
C VAL A 222 30.88 10.85 11.36
N TYR A 223 29.68 11.29 10.98
CA TYR A 223 29.33 12.69 10.80
C TYR A 223 28.40 13.18 11.91
N ALA A 224 28.59 14.42 12.36
CA ALA A 224 27.60 15.12 13.19
C ALA A 224 26.30 15.33 12.39
N THR A 225 25.19 14.87 12.94
CA THR A 225 23.90 14.88 12.22
C THR A 225 23.17 16.22 12.28
N GLY A 226 23.58 17.12 13.17
CA GLY A 226 23.12 18.49 13.32
C GLY A 226 24.25 19.39 13.87
N ASN A 227 24.06 20.71 13.82
CA ASN A 227 24.93 21.64 14.53
C ASN A 227 24.77 21.45 16.03
N GLY A 228 25.86 21.56 16.79
CA GLY A 228 25.79 21.38 18.24
C GLY A 228 27.11 21.54 18.92
N THR A 229 27.14 21.23 20.23
CA THR A 229 28.33 21.23 21.06
C THR A 229 28.57 19.80 21.58
N VAL A 230 29.79 19.31 21.44
CA VAL A 230 30.19 17.99 21.95
C VAL A 230 30.18 18.04 23.48
N VAL A 231 29.34 17.26 24.13
CA VAL A 231 29.19 17.21 25.57
C VAL A 231 29.90 16.02 26.23
N LYS A 232 30.15 14.97 25.44
CA LYS A 232 30.84 13.78 25.93
C LYS A 232 31.74 13.19 24.85
N VAL A 233 32.94 12.77 25.23
CA VAL A 233 33.87 11.96 24.39
C VAL A 233 34.61 11.04 25.37
N GLY A 234 34.48 9.74 25.16
CA GLY A 234 35.17 8.77 26.01
C GLY A 234 34.50 7.38 26.00
N TRP A 235 34.99 6.55 26.93
CA TRP A 235 34.50 5.20 27.12
C TRP A 235 33.23 5.18 27.98
N GLU A 236 32.23 4.40 27.53
CA GLU A 236 31.00 4.13 28.28
C GLU A 236 30.73 2.62 28.32
N THR A 237 30.34 2.11 29.50
CA THR A 237 30.03 0.68 29.68
C THR A 237 28.88 0.27 28.78
N GLY A 238 29.10 -0.78 27.97
CA GLY A 238 28.13 -1.24 26.97
C GLY A 238 28.34 -0.58 25.61
N TYR A 239 28.45 0.73 25.54
CA TYR A 239 28.58 1.51 24.29
C TYR A 239 30.02 1.62 23.75
N GLY A 240 31.04 1.31 24.57
CA GLY A 240 32.43 1.47 24.15
C GLY A 240 32.82 2.95 24.00
N ASN A 241 33.61 3.26 23.02
CA ASN A 241 33.97 4.63 22.67
C ASN A 241 32.77 5.38 22.13
N THR A 242 32.39 6.46 22.85
CA THR A 242 31.14 7.18 22.62
C THR A 242 31.38 8.68 22.49
N ILE A 243 30.62 9.32 21.59
CA ILE A 243 30.47 10.77 21.46
C ILE A 243 29.02 11.12 21.72
N GLU A 244 28.76 12.18 22.50
CA GLU A 244 27.46 12.81 22.60
C GLU A 244 27.53 14.28 22.18
N ILE A 245 26.54 14.71 21.41
CA ILE A 245 26.42 16.09 20.92
C ILE A 245 25.08 16.64 21.42
N ASP A 246 25.17 17.74 22.17
CA ASP A 246 23.98 18.56 22.47
C ASP A 246 23.77 19.58 21.34
N HIS A 247 22.64 19.44 20.67
CA HIS A 247 22.26 20.32 19.56
C HIS A 247 21.46 21.53 19.99
N GLY A 248 21.18 21.65 21.32
CA GLY A 248 20.20 22.61 21.79
C GLY A 248 18.76 22.19 21.50
N PHE A 249 17.80 23.05 21.84
CA PHE A 249 16.36 22.82 21.60
C PHE A 249 15.82 21.48 22.15
N GLY A 250 16.57 20.84 23.07
CA GLY A 250 16.23 19.54 23.65
C GLY A 250 16.71 18.33 22.86
N TYR A 251 17.50 18.52 21.79
CA TYR A 251 18.09 17.43 20.99
C TYR A 251 19.48 17.06 21.50
N LEU A 252 19.71 15.76 21.67
CA LEU A 252 21.01 15.17 21.89
C LEU A 252 21.16 13.95 20.99
N THR A 253 22.35 13.77 20.41
CA THR A 253 22.68 12.55 19.65
C THR A 253 23.83 11.83 20.29
N ARG A 254 23.80 10.48 20.20
CA ARG A 254 24.84 9.58 20.68
C ARG A 254 25.36 8.74 19.54
N TYR A 255 26.70 8.61 19.48
CA TYR A 255 27.44 7.81 18.51
C TYR A 255 28.33 6.85 19.29
N ALA A 256 28.11 5.55 19.14
CA ALA A 256 28.78 4.55 19.96
C ALA A 256 29.54 3.49 19.14
N HIS A 257 30.28 2.62 19.83
CA HIS A 257 31.17 1.57 19.29
C HIS A 257 32.29 2.10 18.40
N LEU A 258 32.68 3.37 18.59
CA LEU A 258 33.68 4.05 17.75
C LEU A 258 35.08 3.45 17.89
N GLN A 259 35.87 3.49 16.82
CA GLN A 259 37.30 3.17 16.84
C GLN A 259 38.13 4.32 17.41
N GLY A 260 37.73 5.57 17.11
CA GLY A 260 38.48 6.76 17.51
C GLY A 260 37.66 8.04 17.36
N PHE A 261 38.18 9.11 17.93
CA PHE A 261 37.55 10.41 18.02
C PHE A 261 38.28 11.44 17.15
N ASN A 262 37.56 12.23 16.37
CA ASN A 262 38.05 13.39 15.63
C ASN A 262 37.57 14.70 16.28
N THR A 263 37.03 14.63 17.48
CA THR A 263 36.48 15.76 18.22
C THR A 263 36.86 15.67 19.71
N LYS A 264 36.53 16.70 20.48
CA LYS A 264 36.74 16.77 21.93
C LYS A 264 35.57 17.48 22.59
N VAL A 265 35.38 17.23 23.86
CA VAL A 265 34.36 17.89 24.69
C VAL A 265 34.51 19.42 24.62
N GLY A 266 33.38 20.13 24.46
CA GLY A 266 33.29 21.57 24.31
C GLY A 266 33.49 22.09 22.89
N LYS A 267 33.87 21.24 21.92
CA LYS A 267 33.97 21.65 20.53
C LYS A 267 32.57 21.87 19.93
N LYS A 268 32.37 23.01 19.28
CA LYS A 268 31.21 23.27 18.42
C LYS A 268 31.42 22.57 17.10
N VAL A 269 30.44 21.82 16.65
CA VAL A 269 30.45 21.07 15.39
C VAL A 269 29.30 21.53 14.50
N VAL A 270 29.49 21.43 13.21
CA VAL A 270 28.46 21.69 12.22
C VAL A 270 27.95 20.40 11.60
N ARG A 271 26.71 20.40 11.14
CA ARG A 271 26.13 19.25 10.44
C ARG A 271 27.02 18.79 9.30
N GLY A 272 27.30 17.47 9.20
CA GLY A 272 28.20 16.90 8.20
C GLY A 272 29.69 16.96 8.57
N GLU A 273 30.06 17.50 9.71
CA GLU A 273 31.43 17.49 10.18
C GLU A 273 31.84 16.10 10.68
N ILE A 274 33.06 15.62 10.30
CA ILE A 274 33.58 14.34 10.76
C ILE A 274 33.94 14.44 12.24
N ILE A 275 33.30 13.61 13.08
CA ILE A 275 33.47 13.60 14.53
C ILE A 275 34.21 12.36 15.05
N GLY A 276 34.22 11.26 14.29
CA GLY A 276 34.87 10.01 14.70
C GLY A 276 34.93 8.99 13.57
N LYS A 277 35.30 7.79 13.93
CA LYS A 277 35.44 6.64 13.03
C LYS A 277 34.66 5.43 13.55
N VAL A 278 33.97 4.71 12.68
CA VAL A 278 33.28 3.47 13.02
C VAL A 278 34.29 2.45 13.58
N GLY A 279 33.87 1.69 14.57
CA GLY A 279 34.66 0.65 15.20
C GLY A 279 33.81 -0.57 15.59
N SER A 280 34.26 -1.25 16.66
CA SER A 280 33.59 -2.39 17.29
C SER A 280 33.95 -2.45 18.77
N THR A 281 33.98 -1.32 19.44
CA THR A 281 34.36 -1.22 20.86
C THR A 281 33.15 -1.42 21.77
N GLY A 282 33.38 -1.83 23.02
CA GLY A 282 32.29 -2.09 23.98
C GLY A 282 31.57 -3.43 23.72
N LYS A 283 30.28 -3.49 23.98
CA LYS A 283 29.43 -4.66 23.74
C LYS A 283 28.99 -4.66 22.25
N SER A 284 29.76 -5.33 21.39
CA SER A 284 29.55 -5.38 19.95
C SER A 284 29.97 -6.74 19.38
N THR A 285 29.20 -7.31 18.50
CA THR A 285 29.46 -8.58 17.82
C THR A 285 30.18 -8.40 16.48
N GLY A 286 30.29 -7.17 15.98
CA GLY A 286 30.98 -6.85 14.73
C GLY A 286 31.02 -5.35 14.46
N PRO A 287 31.81 -4.91 13.46
CA PRO A 287 31.96 -3.48 13.16
C PRO A 287 30.64 -2.83 12.75
N HIS A 288 30.20 -1.84 13.52
CA HIS A 288 29.01 -1.03 13.26
C HIS A 288 29.06 0.29 14.02
N LEU A 289 28.22 1.24 13.61
CA LEU A 289 27.90 2.43 14.38
C LEU A 289 26.54 2.24 15.02
N HIS A 290 26.45 2.36 16.33
CA HIS A 290 25.19 2.53 17.04
C HIS A 290 24.90 4.02 17.18
N TYR A 291 23.70 4.45 16.76
CA TYR A 291 23.31 5.85 16.73
C TYR A 291 21.96 6.05 17.41
N GLU A 292 21.91 6.99 18.36
CA GLU A 292 20.68 7.35 19.07
C GLU A 292 20.34 8.83 18.88
N VAL A 293 19.05 9.12 18.84
CA VAL A 293 18.50 10.48 18.95
C VAL A 293 17.68 10.57 20.22
N HIS A 294 17.96 11.58 21.01
CA HIS A 294 17.23 11.89 22.23
C HIS A 294 16.54 13.25 22.08
N VAL A 295 15.27 13.32 22.50
CA VAL A 295 14.48 14.53 22.52
C VAL A 295 13.98 14.76 23.95
N LYS A 296 14.36 15.87 24.56
CA LYS A 296 14.02 16.22 25.96
C LYS A 296 14.33 15.06 26.92
N GLY A 297 15.46 14.38 26.70
CA GLY A 297 15.93 13.26 27.52
C GLY A 297 15.30 11.89 27.22
N GLN A 298 14.41 11.78 26.24
CA GLN A 298 13.77 10.53 25.82
C GLN A 298 14.37 10.05 24.50
N VAL A 299 14.72 8.77 24.41
CA VAL A 299 15.14 8.17 23.14
C VAL A 299 13.99 8.08 22.15
N VAL A 300 14.25 8.42 20.92
CA VAL A 300 13.26 8.40 19.82
C VAL A 300 13.82 7.64 18.62
N ASN A 301 12.93 7.19 17.72
CA ASN A 301 13.34 6.45 16.53
C ASN A 301 14.16 7.36 15.59
N PRO A 302 15.46 7.06 15.34
CA PRO A 302 16.33 7.90 14.51
C PRO A 302 15.88 8.00 13.04
N VAL A 303 15.17 7.00 12.53
CA VAL A 303 14.67 7.00 11.14
C VAL A 303 13.83 8.24 10.84
N ASN A 304 13.09 8.75 11.82
CA ASN A 304 12.24 9.93 11.66
C ASN A 304 13.02 11.22 11.38
N TYR A 305 14.36 11.18 11.48
CA TYR A 305 15.23 12.37 11.42
C TYR A 305 16.09 12.47 10.13
N TYR A 306 16.01 11.52 9.20
CA TYR A 306 16.86 11.52 7.99
C TYR A 306 16.24 12.25 6.79
N PHE A 307 15.42 13.24 7.02
CA PHE A 307 14.61 13.92 6.00
C PHE A 307 15.42 14.77 5.01
N MET A 308 16.69 15.10 5.31
CA MET A 308 17.57 15.80 4.37
C MET A 308 18.35 14.87 3.46
N ASP A 309 18.52 13.60 3.84
CA ASP A 309 19.34 12.62 3.12
C ASP A 309 18.51 11.63 2.29
N LEU A 310 17.25 11.45 2.65
CA LEU A 310 16.41 10.42 2.05
C LEU A 310 15.29 11.02 1.22
N SER A 311 15.11 10.50 0.01
CA SER A 311 13.87 10.64 -0.73
C SER A 311 12.73 9.92 -0.01
N ALA A 312 11.49 10.22 -0.35
CA ALA A 312 10.33 9.51 0.21
C ALA A 312 10.41 7.99 -0.07
N GLU A 313 10.89 7.60 -1.24
CA GLU A 313 11.08 6.20 -1.64
C GLU A 313 12.18 5.51 -0.83
N ASP A 314 13.31 6.19 -0.61
CA ASP A 314 14.41 5.63 0.18
C ASP A 314 14.07 5.54 1.67
N TYR A 315 13.25 6.46 2.16
CA TYR A 315 12.75 6.39 3.53
C TYR A 315 11.87 5.16 3.76
N GLU A 316 10.97 4.85 2.85
CA GLU A 316 10.12 3.65 2.93
C GLU A 316 10.98 2.37 2.89
N LYS A 317 11.98 2.33 2.01
CA LYS A 317 12.96 1.23 1.98
C LYS A 317 13.73 1.10 3.29
N MET A 318 14.15 2.22 3.89
CA MET A 318 14.85 2.21 5.17
C MET A 318 13.98 1.68 6.31
N ILE A 319 12.71 2.05 6.37
CA ILE A 319 11.76 1.49 7.36
C ILE A 319 11.67 -0.02 7.20
N GLN A 320 11.51 -0.52 5.97
CA GLN A 320 11.42 -1.96 5.70
C GLN A 320 12.70 -2.70 6.08
N LEU A 321 13.87 -2.14 5.75
CA LEU A 321 15.17 -2.72 6.12
C LEU A 321 15.37 -2.74 7.65
N ALA A 322 15.01 -1.66 8.34
CA ALA A 322 15.06 -1.55 9.78
C ALA A 322 14.10 -2.52 10.50
N ALA A 323 12.89 -2.71 9.94
CA ALA A 323 11.88 -3.61 10.49
C ALA A 323 12.21 -5.10 10.29
N ASN A 324 12.90 -5.46 9.22
CA ASN A 324 13.27 -6.85 8.89
C ASN A 324 14.39 -7.42 9.77
N HIS A 325 14.79 -6.72 10.83
CA HIS A 325 15.79 -7.16 11.81
C HIS A 325 17.00 -7.84 11.14
N GLY A 326 17.63 -7.14 10.21
CA GLY A 326 18.82 -7.59 9.54
C GLY A 326 19.92 -8.01 10.54
N LYS A 327 21.18 -7.85 10.25
CA LYS A 327 22.25 -8.20 11.17
C LYS A 327 22.13 -7.38 12.47
N VAL A 328 21.89 -8.07 13.58
CA VAL A 328 21.86 -7.49 14.93
C VAL A 328 23.28 -7.56 15.51
N PHE A 329 23.83 -6.45 16.01
CA PHE A 329 25.23 -6.34 16.43
C PHE A 329 25.46 -6.14 17.92
N ASP A 330 24.41 -5.72 18.68
CA ASP A 330 24.50 -5.41 20.13
C ASP A 330 23.28 -5.86 20.97
#